data_93b9839cb3c703534767173ea6faf04c
#
_entry.id   93b9839cb3c703534767173ea6faf04c
#
_cell.length_a   1.000
_cell.length_b   1.000
_cell.length_c   1.000
_cell.angle_alpha   90.00
_cell.angle_beta   90.00
_cell.angle_gamma   90.00
#
_symmetry.space_group_name_H-M   'P 1'
#
loop_
_entity.id
_entity.type
_entity.pdbx_description
1 polymer ?
#
loop_
_entity_poly.entity_id
_entity_poly.type
_entity_poly.pdbx_seq_one_letter_code
_entity_poly.pdbx_strand_id
1 'polypeptide(L)'
;MNLSKAGGINMLLNIVHHVAIIVSDYEKSREFYVEKLELPIIRENYREVRDDYKLDLRVGDIELEIFGVKNPPKRVTNPEARGLRHLAFKVDDIEEAVKWLNDKGIETEPIRFDEYTQKRMTFFRDPDDLPLELHE
;
A
#
# COMPACT_ATOMS: atom_id res chain seq x y z
N MET A 1 -21.21 16.74 -11.06
CA MET A 1 -20.21 17.38 -10.20
C MET A 1 -19.71 18.65 -10.87
N ASN A 2 -19.51 19.69 -10.10
CA ASN A 2 -18.93 20.92 -10.61
C ASN A 2 -17.41 20.79 -10.57
N LEU A 3 -16.80 20.55 -11.72
CA LEU A 3 -15.36 20.30 -11.81
C LEU A 3 -14.52 21.51 -11.43
N SER A 4 -14.99 22.71 -11.67
CA SER A 4 -14.20 23.90 -11.30
C SER A 4 -14.13 24.05 -9.79
N LYS A 5 -15.18 23.72 -9.08
CA LYS A 5 -15.14 23.69 -7.62
C LYS A 5 -14.23 22.56 -7.12
N ALA A 6 -14.40 21.35 -7.69
CA ALA A 6 -13.59 20.21 -7.28
C ALA A 6 -12.11 20.47 -7.57
N GLY A 7 -11.81 21.12 -8.67
CA GLY A 7 -10.41 21.29 -9.11
C GLY A 7 -9.70 22.47 -8.49
N GLY A 8 -10.39 23.50 -8.02
CA GLY A 8 -9.66 24.70 -7.73
C GLY A 8 -9.95 25.43 -6.46
N ILE A 9 -11.10 25.27 -5.92
CA ILE A 9 -11.53 26.22 -4.92
C ILE A 9 -11.58 25.66 -3.53
N ASN A 10 -12.10 24.48 -3.37
CA ASN A 10 -12.24 23.88 -2.06
C ASN A 10 -11.12 22.90 -1.77
N MET A 11 -10.24 23.28 -0.88
CA MET A 11 -9.07 22.50 -0.52
C MET A 11 -9.14 21.93 0.89
N LEU A 12 -10.35 21.78 1.44
CA LEU A 12 -10.48 21.25 2.80
C LEU A 12 -9.99 19.80 2.92
N LEU A 13 -10.19 18.99 1.86
CA LEU A 13 -9.77 17.57 1.87
C LEU A 13 -8.92 17.29 0.63
N ASN A 14 -7.81 17.97 0.49
CA ASN A 14 -6.97 17.87 -0.70
C ASN A 14 -5.64 17.16 -0.48
N ILE A 15 -5.33 16.75 0.76
CA ILE A 15 -4.07 16.10 1.09
C ILE A 15 -4.38 14.86 1.93
N VAL A 16 -3.87 13.71 1.50
CA VAL A 16 -3.95 12.49 2.30
C VAL A 16 -2.80 12.51 3.30
N HIS A 17 -3.11 12.34 4.58
CA HIS A 17 -2.09 12.29 5.63
C HIS A 17 -1.50 10.89 5.75
N HIS A 18 -2.36 9.90 5.84
CA HIS A 18 -1.91 8.51 5.97
C HIS A 18 -2.97 7.53 5.50
N VAL A 19 -2.52 6.32 5.24
CA VAL A 19 -3.36 5.15 5.01
C VAL A 19 -2.97 4.12 6.07
N ALA A 20 -3.95 3.48 6.68
CA ALA A 20 -3.71 2.49 7.72
C ALA A 20 -4.15 1.11 7.26
N ILE A 21 -3.30 0.11 7.50
CA ILE A 21 -3.59 -1.28 7.17
C ILE A 21 -3.37 -2.16 8.39
N ILE A 22 -4.08 -3.28 8.44
CA ILE A 22 -3.95 -4.29 9.49
C ILE A 22 -3.18 -5.48 8.93
N VAL A 23 -2.22 -5.99 9.70
CA VAL A 23 -1.42 -7.15 9.32
C VAL A 23 -1.50 -8.21 10.42
N SER A 24 -1.44 -9.48 10.02
CA SER A 24 -1.59 -10.61 10.95
C SER A 24 -0.28 -11.07 11.58
N ASP A 25 0.83 -10.89 10.86
CA ASP A 25 2.16 -11.30 11.32
C ASP A 25 3.07 -10.07 11.24
N TYR A 26 3.28 -9.41 12.36
CA TYR A 26 4.01 -8.15 12.41
C TYR A 26 5.44 -8.28 11.87
N GLU A 27 6.17 -9.29 12.30
CA GLU A 27 7.56 -9.48 11.86
C GLU A 27 7.66 -9.69 10.36
N LYS A 28 6.77 -10.49 9.80
CA LYS A 28 6.74 -10.79 8.38
C LYS A 28 6.37 -9.56 7.55
N SER A 29 5.40 -8.79 8.01
CA SER A 29 4.98 -7.57 7.32
C SER A 29 6.04 -6.48 7.45
N ARG A 30 6.69 -6.38 8.60
CA ARG A 30 7.80 -5.45 8.79
C ARG A 30 8.94 -5.76 7.82
N GLU A 31 9.31 -7.03 7.70
CA GLU A 31 10.32 -7.46 6.73
C GLU A 31 9.91 -7.05 5.30
N PHE A 32 8.65 -7.29 4.95
CA PHE A 32 8.15 -6.98 3.62
C PHE A 32 8.23 -5.48 3.32
N TYR A 33 7.64 -4.66 4.17
CA TYR A 33 7.53 -3.21 3.91
C TYR A 33 8.83 -2.45 4.17
N VAL A 34 9.60 -2.83 5.18
CA VAL A 34 10.83 -2.13 5.57
C VAL A 34 12.05 -2.68 4.85
N GLU A 35 12.24 -4.01 4.89
CA GLU A 35 13.45 -4.61 4.32
C GLU A 35 13.33 -4.77 2.80
N LYS A 36 12.21 -5.27 2.31
CA LYS A 36 12.04 -5.53 0.89
C LYS A 36 11.61 -4.30 0.10
N LEU A 37 10.56 -3.61 0.53
CA LEU A 37 10.10 -2.41 -0.16
C LEU A 37 10.92 -1.16 0.19
N GLU A 38 11.77 -1.25 1.20
CA GLU A 38 12.68 -0.18 1.62
C GLU A 38 11.98 1.12 2.00
N LEU A 39 10.79 1.01 2.58
CA LEU A 39 10.08 2.19 3.09
C LEU A 39 10.70 2.65 4.40
N PRO A 40 11.08 3.93 4.53
CA PRO A 40 11.71 4.43 5.75
C PRO A 40 10.77 4.41 6.94
N ILE A 41 11.29 4.00 8.10
CA ILE A 41 10.54 4.03 9.35
C ILE A 41 10.51 5.45 9.88
N ILE A 42 9.31 5.94 10.20
CA ILE A 42 9.12 7.21 10.91
C ILE A 42 9.06 6.96 12.41
N ARG A 43 8.21 6.03 12.82
CA ARG A 43 8.01 5.66 14.23
C ARG A 43 7.63 4.18 14.30
N GLU A 44 8.02 3.55 15.40
CA GLU A 44 7.65 2.16 15.65
C GLU A 44 7.34 2.01 17.13
N ASN A 45 6.13 1.57 17.46
CA ASN A 45 5.68 1.46 18.84
C ASN A 45 4.92 0.18 19.11
N TYR A 46 5.15 -0.42 20.27
CA TYR A 46 4.24 -1.40 20.83
C TYR A 46 3.24 -0.66 21.71
N ARG A 47 1.94 -0.92 21.53
CA ARG A 47 0.89 -0.27 22.31
C ARG A 47 0.37 -1.24 23.36
N GLU A 48 0.76 -1.04 24.60
CA GLU A 48 0.41 -1.95 25.70
C GLU A 48 -1.09 -2.12 25.90
N VAL A 49 -1.83 -1.03 25.89
CA VAL A 49 -3.28 -1.06 26.15
C VAL A 49 -4.01 -1.91 25.11
N ARG A 50 -3.58 -1.86 23.88
CA ARG A 50 -4.18 -2.60 22.79
C ARG A 50 -3.48 -3.93 22.49
N ASP A 51 -2.31 -4.11 23.04
CA ASP A 51 -1.46 -5.28 22.81
C ASP A 51 -1.25 -5.50 21.30
N ASP A 52 -0.85 -4.42 20.63
CA ASP A 52 -0.54 -4.47 19.21
C ASP A 52 0.68 -3.59 18.89
N TYR A 53 1.17 -3.71 17.66
CA TYR A 53 2.25 -2.87 17.15
C TYR A 53 1.69 -1.83 16.19
N LYS A 54 2.30 -0.65 16.21
CA LYS A 54 1.99 0.42 15.25
C LYS A 54 3.30 0.89 14.62
N LEU A 55 3.44 0.65 13.34
CA LEU A 55 4.63 0.99 12.56
C LEU A 55 4.23 2.03 11.52
N ASP A 56 4.83 3.21 11.59
CA ASP A 56 4.55 4.30 10.65
C ASP A 56 5.70 4.43 9.68
N LEU A 57 5.41 4.30 8.39
CA LEU A 57 6.39 4.35 7.32
C LEU A 57 6.16 5.56 6.42
N ARG A 58 7.25 6.08 5.83
CA ARG A 58 7.17 7.18 4.88
C ARG A 58 6.93 6.64 3.47
N VAL A 59 5.92 7.18 2.79
CA VAL A 59 5.67 6.93 1.38
C VAL A 59 5.47 8.29 0.71
N GLY A 60 6.53 8.82 0.10
CA GLY A 60 6.47 10.18 -0.44
C GLY A 60 6.09 11.19 0.63
N ASP A 61 5.01 11.92 0.40
CA ASP A 61 4.55 12.93 1.35
C ASP A 61 3.52 12.42 2.35
N ILE A 62 3.15 11.14 2.28
CA ILE A 62 2.18 10.56 3.21
C ILE A 62 2.83 9.48 4.06
N GLU A 63 2.07 8.98 5.02
CA GLU A 63 2.50 7.88 5.87
C GLU A 63 1.65 6.64 5.59
N LEU A 64 2.29 5.49 5.69
CA LEU A 64 1.60 4.21 5.72
C LEU A 64 1.71 3.68 7.14
N GLU A 65 0.56 3.54 7.83
CA GLU A 65 0.52 3.02 9.18
C GLU A 65 0.19 1.55 9.14
N ILE A 66 1.05 0.73 9.74
CA ILE A 66 0.88 -0.71 9.78
C ILE A 66 0.58 -1.12 11.22
N PHE A 67 -0.59 -1.74 11.41
CA PHE A 67 -1.02 -2.23 12.71
C PHE A 67 -0.89 -3.74 12.76
N GLY A 68 0.04 -4.23 13.59
CA GLY A 68 0.20 -5.66 13.83
C GLY A 68 -0.74 -6.11 14.92
N VAL A 69 -1.86 -6.72 14.52
CA VAL A 69 -2.95 -7.11 15.41
C VAL A 69 -2.96 -8.63 15.56
N LYS A 70 -3.28 -9.11 16.76
CA LYS A 70 -3.36 -10.56 17.01
C LYS A 70 -4.63 -11.13 16.41
N ASN A 71 -4.45 -12.16 15.58
CA ASN A 71 -5.54 -12.94 14.99
C ASN A 71 -6.64 -12.09 14.32
N PRO A 72 -6.30 -11.13 13.47
CA PRO A 72 -7.35 -10.40 12.75
C PRO A 72 -8.01 -11.31 11.74
N PRO A 73 -9.28 -11.10 11.42
CA PRO A 73 -9.92 -11.83 10.33
C PRO A 73 -9.17 -11.62 9.02
N LYS A 74 -9.18 -12.65 8.18
CA LYS A 74 -8.53 -12.57 6.87
C LYS A 74 -9.20 -11.51 6.00
N ARG A 75 -8.39 -10.86 5.15
CA ARG A 75 -8.91 -9.98 4.14
C ARG A 75 -9.81 -10.77 3.17
N VAL A 76 -10.95 -10.19 2.81
CA VAL A 76 -11.85 -10.77 1.80
C VAL A 76 -11.48 -10.19 0.45
N THR A 77 -10.77 -10.97 -0.36
CA THR A 77 -10.35 -10.55 -1.69
C THR A 77 -11.20 -11.20 -2.78
N ASN A 78 -11.67 -12.42 -2.57
CA ASN A 78 -12.53 -13.16 -3.48
C ASN A 78 -13.70 -13.78 -2.73
N PRO A 79 -14.95 -13.31 -2.93
CA PRO A 79 -15.27 -12.12 -3.73
C PRO A 79 -14.78 -10.84 -3.07
N GLU A 80 -14.67 -9.77 -3.86
CA GLU A 80 -14.26 -8.48 -3.31
C GLU A 80 -15.29 -7.95 -2.34
N ALA A 81 -14.82 -7.41 -1.21
CA ALA A 81 -15.67 -6.85 -0.17
C ALA A 81 -15.53 -5.33 -0.13
N ARG A 82 -16.42 -4.69 0.62
CA ARG A 82 -16.39 -3.23 0.79
C ARG A 82 -15.10 -2.81 1.47
N GLY A 83 -14.61 -1.63 1.10
CA GLY A 83 -13.46 -1.01 1.72
C GLY A 83 -12.31 -0.81 0.75
N LEU A 84 -11.10 -0.72 1.28
CA LEU A 84 -9.91 -0.51 0.48
C LEU A 84 -9.70 -1.70 -0.46
N ARG A 85 -9.72 -1.44 -1.77
CA ARG A 85 -9.52 -2.48 -2.77
C ARG A 85 -8.05 -2.81 -2.95
N HIS A 86 -7.22 -1.80 -3.07
CA HIS A 86 -5.77 -1.93 -3.21
C HIS A 86 -5.09 -0.59 -2.95
N LEU A 87 -3.79 -0.60 -2.82
CA LEU A 87 -2.96 0.59 -2.69
C LEU A 87 -2.02 0.62 -3.89
N ALA A 88 -2.00 1.75 -4.61
CA ALA A 88 -1.18 1.88 -5.81
C ALA A 88 0.00 2.81 -5.58
N PHE A 89 1.16 2.40 -6.09
CA PHE A 89 2.37 3.22 -6.11
C PHE A 89 2.64 3.66 -7.54
N LYS A 90 2.93 4.94 -7.73
CA LYS A 90 3.36 5.44 -9.03
C LYS A 90 4.84 5.12 -9.21
N VAL A 91 5.19 4.59 -10.37
CA VAL A 91 6.58 4.32 -10.74
C VAL A 91 6.88 4.97 -12.10
N ASP A 92 8.16 5.30 -12.33
CA ASP A 92 8.57 5.90 -13.60
C ASP A 92 8.81 4.83 -14.66
N ASP A 93 9.38 3.70 -14.29
CA ASP A 93 9.66 2.58 -15.20
C ASP A 93 9.20 1.29 -14.52
N ILE A 94 8.09 0.75 -15.01
CA ILE A 94 7.49 -0.43 -14.40
C ILE A 94 8.33 -1.69 -14.60
N GLU A 95 9.05 -1.82 -15.70
CA GLU A 95 9.92 -2.98 -15.91
C GLU A 95 11.05 -3.02 -14.89
N GLU A 96 11.64 -1.87 -14.60
CA GLU A 96 12.67 -1.74 -13.59
C GLU A 96 12.10 -2.06 -12.20
N ALA A 97 10.92 -1.54 -11.89
CA ALA A 97 10.27 -1.79 -10.60
C ALA A 97 9.92 -3.27 -10.42
N VAL A 98 9.42 -3.92 -11.46
CA VAL A 98 9.10 -5.35 -11.43
C VAL A 98 10.37 -6.18 -11.22
N LYS A 99 11.44 -5.85 -11.92
CA LYS A 99 12.72 -6.54 -11.74
C LYS A 99 13.21 -6.39 -10.29
N TRP A 100 13.13 -5.18 -9.76
CA TRP A 100 13.52 -4.89 -8.39
C TRP A 100 12.75 -5.72 -7.37
N LEU A 101 11.42 -5.85 -7.57
CA LEU A 101 10.58 -6.67 -6.71
C LEU A 101 10.92 -8.16 -6.85
N ASN A 102 11.05 -8.63 -8.09
CA ASN A 102 11.34 -10.04 -8.35
C ASN A 102 12.70 -10.46 -7.78
N ASP A 103 13.70 -9.60 -7.85
CA ASP A 103 15.00 -9.85 -7.26
C ASP A 103 14.94 -10.05 -5.74
N LYS A 104 13.90 -9.51 -5.10
CA LYS A 104 13.66 -9.66 -3.66
C LYS A 104 12.72 -10.82 -3.33
N GLY A 105 12.37 -11.61 -4.32
CA GLY A 105 11.48 -12.76 -4.12
C GLY A 105 10.01 -12.40 -4.09
N ILE A 106 9.63 -11.21 -4.53
CA ILE A 106 8.24 -10.78 -4.61
C ILE A 106 7.74 -11.02 -6.03
N GLU A 107 6.70 -11.86 -6.15
CA GLU A 107 6.09 -12.15 -7.45
C GLU A 107 5.18 -10.99 -7.87
N THR A 108 5.15 -10.74 -9.18
CA THR A 108 4.25 -9.76 -9.78
C THR A 108 3.41 -10.43 -10.85
N GLU A 109 2.24 -9.89 -11.10
CA GLU A 109 1.43 -10.30 -12.23
C GLU A 109 2.09 -9.80 -13.54
N PRO A 110 1.67 -10.30 -14.71
CA PRO A 110 2.17 -9.76 -15.97
C PRO A 110 1.85 -8.27 -16.11
N ILE A 111 2.78 -7.52 -16.65
CA ILE A 111 2.57 -6.09 -16.94
C ILE A 111 1.48 -5.98 -18.00
N ARG A 112 0.55 -5.05 -17.80
CA ARG A 112 -0.52 -4.77 -18.77
C ARG A 112 -0.81 -3.28 -18.81
N PHE A 113 -1.63 -2.88 -19.75
CA PHE A 113 -2.04 -1.49 -19.88
C PHE A 113 -3.37 -1.26 -19.15
N ASP A 114 -3.43 -0.14 -18.46
CA ASP A 114 -4.69 0.40 -17.97
C ASP A 114 -5.39 1.04 -19.16
N GLU A 115 -6.55 0.50 -19.55
CA GLU A 115 -7.26 0.96 -20.74
C GLU A 115 -7.74 2.41 -20.65
N TYR A 116 -7.87 2.93 -19.43
CA TYR A 116 -8.38 4.30 -19.21
C TYR A 116 -7.26 5.34 -19.19
N THR A 117 -6.09 4.99 -18.67
CA THR A 117 -4.96 5.92 -18.60
C THR A 117 -3.95 5.72 -19.72
N GLN A 118 -3.98 4.57 -20.40
CA GLN A 118 -3.00 4.16 -21.40
C GLN A 118 -1.59 4.03 -20.81
N LYS A 119 -1.51 3.83 -19.51
CA LYS A 119 -0.26 3.62 -18.80
C LYS A 119 -0.11 2.15 -18.42
N ARG A 120 1.13 1.72 -18.24
CA ARG A 120 1.40 0.33 -17.85
C ARG A 120 1.21 0.17 -16.35
N MET A 121 0.73 -0.99 -15.94
CA MET A 121 0.47 -1.30 -14.55
C MET A 121 0.60 -2.79 -14.28
N THR A 122 0.78 -3.15 -13.03
CA THR A 122 0.74 -4.53 -12.58
C THR A 122 0.45 -4.57 -11.08
N PHE A 123 0.20 -5.79 -10.58
CA PHE A 123 -0.09 -6.02 -9.15
C PHE A 123 0.90 -6.98 -8.53
N PHE A 124 1.11 -6.80 -7.25
CA PHE A 124 1.76 -7.76 -6.36
C PHE A 124 0.99 -7.80 -5.05
N ARG A 125 1.38 -8.64 -4.11
CA ARG A 125 0.63 -8.83 -2.87
C ARG A 125 1.53 -8.68 -1.66
N ASP A 126 0.97 -8.11 -0.57
CA ASP A 126 1.66 -8.13 0.71
C ASP A 126 1.44 -9.49 1.41
N PRO A 127 2.06 -9.73 2.57
CA PRO A 127 1.92 -11.03 3.25
C PRO A 127 0.48 -11.40 3.64
N ASP A 128 -0.41 -10.44 3.77
CA ASP A 128 -1.82 -10.67 4.10
C ASP A 128 -2.73 -10.59 2.88
N ASP A 129 -2.16 -10.72 1.69
CA ASP A 129 -2.88 -10.73 0.43
C ASP A 129 -3.56 -9.39 0.08
N LEU A 130 -3.08 -8.29 0.63
CA LEU A 130 -3.51 -6.97 0.19
C LEU A 130 -2.92 -6.72 -1.19
N PRO A 131 -3.75 -6.45 -2.21
CA PRO A 131 -3.23 -6.10 -3.52
C PRO A 131 -2.51 -4.77 -3.48
N LEU A 132 -1.32 -4.74 -4.05
CA LEU A 132 -0.52 -3.53 -4.22
C LEU A 132 -0.28 -3.35 -5.71
N GLU A 133 -0.45 -2.14 -6.20
CA GLU A 133 -0.34 -1.85 -7.63
C GLU A 133 0.89 -1.01 -7.91
N LEU A 134 1.56 -1.30 -9.03
CA LEU A 134 2.52 -0.40 -9.65
C LEU A 134 1.86 0.23 -10.86
N HIS A 135 1.90 1.54 -10.97
CA HIS A 135 1.28 2.28 -12.06
C HIS A 135 2.21 3.37 -12.57
N GLU A 136 2.45 3.41 -13.87
CA GLU A 136 3.22 4.49 -14.51
C GLU A 136 2.48 5.81 -14.60
#